data_995cc7f72a569e564ff13a3090785aab
#
_entry.id   995cc7f72a569e564ff13a3090785aab
#
_cell.length_a   1.000
_cell.length_b   1.000
_cell.length_c   1.000
_cell.angle_alpha   90.00
_cell.angle_beta   90.00
_cell.angle_gamma   90.00
#
_symmetry.space_group_name_H-M   'P 1'
#
loop_
_entity.id
_entity.type
_entity.pdbx_description
1 polymer ?
#
loop_
_entity_poly.entity_id
_entity_poly.type
_entity_poly.pdbx_seq_one_letter_code
_entity_poly.pdbx_strand_id
1 'polypeptide(L)'
;MRKLFLCVLAQVMAVAAFSQVNVQLHYDLGKATNPDSEDGRQPITTTVEMFKADKLGSTFFFIDMDYRSKKSGSTTRGVVGAYWEVSRDFTFAKVKDSNVSFTAHGEYNGGLNQTGPFQQCILVGPALQWHNDDFRKTFTFQALYKHMLKGNGVDGHASFQTTAVWGITFANDLCTFSGFADLWYAQTPKNVYKGKQGSDQRGLIFLTEPQFWFNIVNRHSANNKLSIGTEWELSNNFVWYNAAKSKRSFYWNPTIALKWSI
;
A
#
# COMPACT_ATOMS: atom_id res chain seq x y z
N MET A 1 -13.59 -20.99 22.88
CA MET A 1 -12.50 -20.19 22.29
C MET A 1 -11.59 -20.98 21.37
N ARG A 2 -10.97 -22.11 21.75
CA ARG A 2 -10.12 -22.93 20.87
C ARG A 2 -10.79 -23.39 19.57
N LYS A 3 -12.07 -23.82 19.61
CA LYS A 3 -12.80 -24.28 18.41
C LYS A 3 -13.12 -23.14 17.45
N LEU A 4 -13.42 -21.94 17.98
CA LEU A 4 -13.65 -20.76 17.15
C LEU A 4 -12.38 -20.31 16.44
N PHE A 5 -11.24 -20.32 17.15
CA PHE A 5 -9.93 -19.99 16.59
C PHE A 5 -9.51 -20.97 15.48
N LEU A 6 -9.75 -22.28 15.66
CA LEU A 6 -9.52 -23.29 14.64
C LEU A 6 -10.42 -23.14 13.41
N CYS A 7 -11.69 -22.76 13.60
CA CYS A 7 -12.58 -22.49 12.47
C CYS A 7 -12.18 -21.24 11.69
N VAL A 8 -11.75 -20.19 12.37
CA VAL A 8 -11.22 -18.98 11.70
C VAL A 8 -9.92 -19.28 10.96
N LEU A 9 -9.01 -20.04 11.58
CA LEU A 9 -7.76 -20.47 10.93
C LEU A 9 -8.03 -21.38 9.71
N ALA A 10 -8.99 -22.30 9.81
CA ALA A 10 -9.38 -23.17 8.70
C ALA A 10 -10.07 -22.39 7.57
N GLN A 11 -10.84 -21.35 7.87
CA GLN A 11 -11.45 -20.47 6.86
C GLN A 11 -10.39 -19.61 6.17
N VAL A 12 -9.40 -19.09 6.90
CA VAL A 12 -8.28 -18.35 6.33
C VAL A 12 -7.46 -19.25 5.41
N MET A 13 -7.21 -20.51 5.81
CA MET A 13 -6.49 -21.49 4.98
C MET A 13 -7.28 -21.91 3.74
N ALA A 14 -8.61 -22.04 3.83
CA ALA A 14 -9.46 -22.34 2.67
C ALA A 14 -9.55 -21.18 1.67
N VAL A 15 -9.45 -19.94 2.14
CA VAL A 15 -9.38 -18.75 1.27
C VAL A 15 -8.05 -18.69 0.53
N ALA A 16 -6.96 -19.09 1.18
CA ALA A 16 -5.62 -19.12 0.59
C ALA A 16 -5.49 -20.13 -0.58
N ALA A 17 -6.32 -21.18 -0.64
CA ALA A 17 -6.28 -22.17 -1.72
C ALA A 17 -6.68 -21.62 -3.11
N PHE A 18 -7.27 -20.42 -3.20
CA PHE A 18 -7.71 -19.78 -4.44
C PHE A 18 -7.29 -18.31 -4.55
N SER A 19 -6.37 -17.86 -3.72
CA SER A 19 -5.87 -16.49 -3.71
C SER A 19 -4.35 -16.47 -3.82
N GLN A 20 -3.81 -15.47 -4.49
CA GLN A 20 -2.38 -15.19 -4.43
C GLN A 20 -2.11 -14.43 -3.13
N VAL A 21 -1.40 -15.07 -2.22
CA VAL A 21 -0.91 -14.46 -0.98
C VAL A 21 0.60 -14.33 -1.09
N ASN A 22 1.13 -13.20 -0.69
CA ASN A 22 2.57 -13.06 -0.53
C ASN A 22 2.93 -12.39 0.80
N VAL A 23 4.13 -12.70 1.26
CA VAL A 23 4.76 -12.06 2.42
C VAL A 23 6.03 -11.40 1.93
N GLN A 24 6.21 -10.15 2.29
CA GLN A 24 7.37 -9.37 1.92
C GLN A 24 8.10 -8.91 3.19
N LEU A 25 9.42 -8.84 3.11
CA LEU A 25 10.28 -8.28 4.15
C LEU A 25 11.12 -7.19 3.53
N HIS A 26 10.91 -5.96 3.94
CA HIS A 26 11.59 -4.77 3.44
C HIS A 26 12.60 -4.26 4.45
N TYR A 27 13.76 -3.83 3.96
CA TYR A 27 14.73 -3.05 4.70
C TYR A 27 14.81 -1.64 4.09
N ASP A 28 14.42 -0.64 4.86
CA ASP A 28 14.32 0.77 4.46
C ASP A 28 15.71 1.42 4.38
N LEU A 29 16.05 2.01 3.24
CA LEU A 29 17.26 2.77 2.99
C LEU A 29 17.00 4.29 3.01
N GLY A 30 15.78 4.73 3.30
CA GLY A 30 15.37 6.13 3.25
C GLY A 30 16.21 7.05 4.13
N LYS A 31 16.76 6.53 5.20
CA LYS A 31 17.68 7.27 6.06
C LYS A 31 19.00 7.66 5.38
N ALA A 32 19.46 6.84 4.43
CA ALA A 32 20.66 7.13 3.62
C ALA A 32 20.36 8.14 2.51
N THR A 33 19.15 8.09 1.93
CA THR A 33 18.73 8.99 0.86
C THR A 33 18.19 10.33 1.37
N ASN A 34 17.66 10.37 2.59
CA ASN A 34 17.06 11.54 3.22
C ASN A 34 17.63 11.74 4.65
N PRO A 35 18.90 12.11 4.79
CA PRO A 35 19.54 12.23 6.11
C PRO A 35 18.98 13.37 6.97
N ASP A 36 18.25 14.30 6.37
CA ASP A 36 17.54 15.41 7.00
C ASP A 36 16.10 15.08 7.40
N SER A 37 15.58 13.90 7.03
CA SER A 37 14.30 13.42 7.54
C SER A 37 14.42 13.04 9.02
N GLU A 38 13.36 13.31 9.78
CA GLU A 38 13.37 12.91 11.19
C GLU A 38 13.33 11.39 11.36
N ASP A 39 13.84 10.94 12.49
CA ASP A 39 14.07 9.54 12.88
C ASP A 39 12.80 8.67 13.01
N GLY A 40 11.69 9.05 12.36
CA GLY A 40 10.40 8.36 12.49
C GLY A 40 10.30 7.05 11.73
N ARG A 41 11.08 6.87 10.66
CA ARG A 41 10.97 5.66 9.82
C ARG A 41 11.59 4.46 10.51
N GLN A 42 10.86 3.36 10.48
CA GLN A 42 11.36 2.09 10.99
C GLN A 42 12.17 1.39 9.89
N PRO A 43 13.28 0.72 10.24
CA PRO A 43 14.18 0.13 9.23
C PRO A 43 13.64 -1.15 8.61
N ILE A 44 12.66 -1.78 9.22
CA ILE A 44 12.11 -3.06 8.78
C ILE A 44 10.59 -2.95 8.74
N THR A 45 10.02 -3.34 7.61
CA THR A 45 8.58 -3.52 7.40
C THR A 45 8.32 -4.92 6.86
N THR A 46 7.29 -5.57 7.38
CA THR A 46 6.75 -6.81 6.81
C THR A 46 5.40 -6.50 6.20
N THR A 47 5.23 -6.80 4.92
CA THR A 47 3.96 -6.70 4.19
C THR A 47 3.36 -8.08 4.01
N VAL A 48 2.09 -8.22 4.32
CA VAL A 48 1.27 -9.38 3.90
C VAL A 48 0.24 -8.87 2.92
N GLU A 49 0.24 -9.43 1.73
CA GLU A 49 -0.63 -9.01 0.63
C GLU A 49 -1.42 -10.19 0.09
N MET A 50 -2.67 -9.98 -0.26
CA MET A 50 -3.54 -10.96 -0.89
C MET A 50 -4.29 -10.33 -2.05
N PHE A 51 -4.25 -11.00 -3.20
CA PHE A 51 -5.11 -10.72 -4.34
C PHE A 51 -5.94 -11.95 -4.68
N LYS A 52 -7.24 -11.78 -4.86
CA LYS A 52 -8.17 -12.84 -5.26
C LYS A 52 -9.15 -12.33 -6.31
N ALA A 53 -9.08 -12.91 -7.50
CA ALA A 53 -10.10 -12.72 -8.53
C ALA A 53 -11.22 -13.76 -8.38
N ASP A 54 -12.45 -13.38 -8.69
CA ASP A 54 -13.62 -14.26 -8.74
C ASP A 54 -14.58 -13.86 -9.89
N LYS A 55 -15.73 -14.53 -9.98
CA LYS A 55 -16.72 -14.28 -11.06
C LYS A 55 -17.32 -12.88 -11.05
N LEU A 56 -17.30 -12.20 -9.91
CA LEU A 56 -17.89 -10.87 -9.72
C LEU A 56 -16.87 -9.74 -9.79
N GLY A 57 -15.56 -10.08 -9.75
CA GLY A 57 -14.49 -9.07 -9.77
C GLY A 57 -13.26 -9.52 -8.98
N SER A 58 -12.71 -8.65 -8.14
CA SER A 58 -11.51 -8.97 -7.36
C SER A 58 -11.56 -8.39 -5.94
N THR A 59 -10.88 -9.06 -5.03
CA THR A 59 -10.60 -8.56 -3.66
C THR A 59 -9.11 -8.38 -3.52
N PHE A 60 -8.71 -7.27 -2.98
CA PHE A 60 -7.33 -6.99 -2.61
C PHE A 60 -7.25 -6.58 -1.14
N PHE A 61 -6.16 -6.96 -0.50
CA PHE A 61 -5.88 -6.61 0.88
C PHE A 61 -4.37 -6.59 1.07
N PHE A 62 -3.87 -5.63 1.82
CA PHE A 62 -2.54 -5.73 2.40
C PHE A 62 -2.49 -5.15 3.82
N ILE A 63 -1.47 -5.54 4.54
CA ILE A 63 -1.08 -4.97 5.82
C ILE A 63 0.43 -4.83 5.88
N ASP A 64 0.88 -3.64 6.20
CA ASP A 64 2.26 -3.34 6.55
C ASP A 64 2.43 -3.32 8.06
N MET A 65 3.51 -3.90 8.54
CA MET A 65 3.87 -3.94 9.95
C MET A 65 5.29 -3.41 10.12
N ASP A 66 5.42 -2.29 10.80
CA ASP A 66 6.70 -1.63 11.06
C ASP A 66 7.32 -2.10 12.37
N TYR A 67 8.61 -2.44 12.33
CA TYR A 67 9.34 -2.95 13.49
C TYR A 67 10.31 -1.94 14.03
N ARG A 68 10.29 -1.75 15.36
CA ARG A 68 11.14 -0.78 16.05
C ARG A 68 12.62 -1.12 15.98
N SER A 69 13.43 -0.10 15.64
CA SER A 69 14.88 -0.15 15.77
C SER A 69 15.33 -0.01 17.23
N LYS A 70 16.43 -0.67 17.58
CA LYS A 70 17.08 -0.55 18.91
C LYS A 70 17.54 0.87 19.26
N LYS A 71 17.77 1.74 18.28
CA LYS A 71 18.34 3.09 18.48
C LYS A 71 17.37 4.10 19.09
N SER A 72 16.10 3.79 19.25
CA SER A 72 15.10 4.77 19.68
C SER A 72 14.99 4.97 21.21
N GLY A 73 15.89 4.38 22.01
CA GLY A 73 15.87 4.54 23.47
C GLY A 73 14.69 3.90 24.19
N SER A 74 13.73 3.34 23.47
CA SER A 74 12.56 2.67 24.04
C SER A 74 12.83 1.20 24.33
N THR A 75 12.24 0.70 25.40
CA THR A 75 12.26 -0.72 25.79
C THR A 75 11.29 -1.58 24.98
N THR A 76 10.31 -0.97 24.30
CA THR A 76 9.31 -1.67 23.49
C THR A 76 9.96 -2.20 22.21
N ARG A 77 9.84 -3.50 21.99
CA ARG A 77 10.31 -4.21 20.77
C ARG A 77 9.12 -4.77 20.01
N GLY A 78 9.36 -5.15 18.75
CA GLY A 78 8.35 -5.76 17.88
C GLY A 78 7.63 -4.75 17.02
N VAL A 79 6.40 -5.06 16.63
CA VAL A 79 5.57 -4.21 15.78
C VAL A 79 5.17 -2.95 16.54
N VAL A 80 5.43 -1.79 15.94
CA VAL A 80 5.16 -0.47 16.51
C VAL A 80 4.26 0.39 15.65
N GLY A 81 3.96 -0.06 14.44
CA GLY A 81 3.02 0.52 13.51
C GLY A 81 2.43 -0.55 12.63
N ALA A 82 1.21 -0.33 12.17
CA ALA A 82 0.58 -1.11 11.13
C ALA A 82 -0.31 -0.21 10.28
N TYR A 83 -0.29 -0.44 8.96
CA TYR A 83 -1.19 0.17 8.00
C TYR A 83 -1.82 -0.93 7.16
N TRP A 84 -3.09 -0.80 6.82
CA TRP A 84 -3.80 -1.78 6.01
C TRP A 84 -4.78 -1.12 5.07
N GLU A 85 -4.98 -1.79 3.95
CA GLU A 85 -6.04 -1.50 3.01
C GLU A 85 -6.80 -2.79 2.69
N VAL A 86 -8.10 -2.67 2.51
CA VAL A 86 -8.94 -3.73 2.01
C VAL A 86 -9.88 -3.16 0.96
N SER A 87 -9.88 -3.77 -0.21
CA SER A 87 -10.70 -3.32 -1.32
C SER A 87 -11.43 -4.44 -2.04
N ARG A 88 -12.53 -4.05 -2.69
CA ARG A 88 -13.35 -4.92 -3.53
C ARG A 88 -13.73 -4.19 -4.81
N ASP A 89 -13.48 -4.86 -5.92
CA ASP A 89 -13.97 -4.47 -7.24
C ASP A 89 -15.14 -5.35 -7.65
N PHE A 90 -16.22 -4.75 -8.13
CA PHE A 90 -17.34 -5.43 -8.75
C PHE A 90 -17.41 -5.09 -10.23
N THR A 91 -17.18 -6.08 -11.09
CA THR A 91 -17.25 -5.91 -12.54
C THR A 91 -18.71 -5.79 -12.98
N PHE A 92 -19.08 -4.66 -13.57
CA PHE A 92 -20.43 -4.42 -14.05
C PHE A 92 -20.52 -4.32 -15.59
N ALA A 93 -19.39 -4.10 -16.28
CA ALA A 93 -19.35 -4.08 -17.74
C ALA A 93 -18.00 -4.58 -18.26
N LYS A 94 -18.04 -5.21 -19.44
CA LYS A 94 -16.85 -5.61 -20.20
C LYS A 94 -16.97 -5.09 -21.61
N VAL A 95 -15.87 -4.57 -22.16
CA VAL A 95 -15.82 -4.15 -23.55
C VAL A 95 -15.76 -5.42 -24.43
N LYS A 96 -16.69 -5.52 -25.37
CA LYS A 96 -16.77 -6.68 -26.26
C LYS A 96 -15.45 -6.85 -27.04
N ASP A 97 -15.02 -8.10 -27.18
CA ASP A 97 -13.81 -8.49 -27.92
C ASP A 97 -12.53 -7.78 -27.42
N SER A 98 -12.49 -7.45 -26.13
CA SER A 98 -11.33 -6.84 -25.51
C SER A 98 -11.13 -7.34 -24.06
N ASN A 99 -9.94 -7.10 -23.52
CA ASN A 99 -9.59 -7.39 -22.12
C ASN A 99 -9.80 -6.17 -21.22
N VAL A 100 -10.73 -5.29 -21.58
CA VAL A 100 -11.09 -4.10 -20.78
C VAL A 100 -12.37 -4.35 -20.03
N SER A 101 -12.38 -4.05 -18.75
CA SER A 101 -13.56 -4.11 -17.89
C SER A 101 -13.73 -2.83 -17.08
N PHE A 102 -14.98 -2.53 -16.76
CA PHE A 102 -15.36 -1.46 -15.83
C PHE A 102 -15.84 -2.08 -14.53
N THR A 103 -15.33 -1.57 -13.41
CA THR A 103 -15.68 -2.04 -12.07
C THR A 103 -16.16 -0.91 -11.19
N ALA A 104 -16.99 -1.25 -10.22
CA ALA A 104 -17.28 -0.41 -9.07
C ALA A 104 -16.30 -0.81 -7.96
N HIS A 105 -15.48 0.14 -7.54
CA HIS A 105 -14.46 -0.03 -6.51
C HIS A 105 -14.99 0.46 -5.16
N GLY A 106 -14.69 -0.30 -4.11
CA GLY A 106 -14.89 0.12 -2.71
C GLY A 106 -13.68 -0.29 -1.89
N GLU A 107 -13.18 0.64 -1.06
CA GLU A 107 -11.95 0.44 -0.28
C GLU A 107 -12.08 1.09 1.10
N TYR A 108 -11.42 0.49 2.08
CA TYR A 108 -11.23 1.03 3.42
C TYR A 108 -9.75 0.97 3.79
N ASN A 109 -9.21 2.11 4.24
CA ASN A 109 -7.85 2.24 4.69
C ASN A 109 -7.80 2.62 6.15
N GLY A 110 -6.90 1.97 6.88
CA GLY A 110 -6.71 2.21 8.29
C GLY A 110 -5.29 1.93 8.73
N GLY A 111 -5.03 2.24 9.98
CA GLY A 111 -3.72 1.97 10.56
C GLY A 111 -3.56 2.56 11.94
N LEU A 112 -2.48 2.21 12.58
CA LEU A 112 -2.09 2.73 13.88
C LEU A 112 -0.57 2.79 13.99
N ASN A 113 -0.09 3.70 14.81
CA ASN A 113 1.29 3.77 15.24
C ASN A 113 1.34 4.00 16.77
N GLN A 114 2.53 4.24 17.30
CA GLN A 114 2.73 4.45 18.74
C GLN A 114 1.97 5.64 19.34
N THR A 115 1.56 6.59 18.51
CA THR A 115 0.82 7.79 18.92
C THR A 115 -0.68 7.64 18.80
N GLY A 116 -1.15 6.56 18.20
CA GLY A 116 -2.56 6.24 18.01
C GLY A 116 -2.92 5.85 16.58
N PRO A 117 -4.22 5.74 16.28
CA PRO A 117 -4.68 5.38 14.95
C PRO A 117 -4.40 6.48 13.92
N PHE A 118 -4.09 6.09 12.69
CA PHE A 118 -4.10 7.01 11.55
C PHE A 118 -5.52 7.50 11.26
N GLN A 119 -5.63 8.61 10.55
CA GLN A 119 -6.91 9.03 10.02
C GLN A 119 -7.36 8.01 8.96
N GLN A 120 -8.44 7.32 9.26
CA GLN A 120 -9.00 6.28 8.39
C GLN A 120 -9.79 6.91 7.26
N CYS A 121 -9.97 6.18 6.16
CA CYS A 121 -10.79 6.65 5.05
C CYS A 121 -11.55 5.51 4.35
N ILE A 122 -12.62 5.90 3.66
CA ILE A 122 -13.39 5.06 2.76
C ILE A 122 -13.29 5.66 1.37
N LEU A 123 -13.02 4.82 0.38
CA LEU A 123 -12.97 5.21 -1.02
C LEU A 123 -14.01 4.43 -1.81
N VAL A 124 -14.71 5.12 -2.71
CA VAL A 124 -15.66 4.48 -3.63
C VAL A 124 -15.64 5.18 -4.99
N GLY A 125 -15.77 4.42 -6.06
CA GLY A 125 -15.82 5.01 -7.39
C GLY A 125 -15.68 4.01 -8.51
N PRO A 126 -15.69 4.48 -9.76
CA PRO A 126 -15.44 3.64 -10.92
C PRO A 126 -13.96 3.33 -11.09
N ALA A 127 -13.69 2.15 -11.65
CA ALA A 127 -12.37 1.77 -12.12
C ALA A 127 -12.45 1.15 -13.52
N LEU A 128 -11.37 1.33 -14.27
CA LEU A 128 -11.11 0.69 -15.55
C LEU A 128 -9.96 -0.28 -15.34
N GLN A 129 -10.16 -1.53 -15.72
CA GLN A 129 -9.15 -2.59 -15.64
C GLN A 129 -8.84 -3.11 -17.02
N TRP A 130 -7.57 -3.32 -17.30
CA TRP A 130 -7.07 -3.93 -18.52
C TRP A 130 -6.05 -5.00 -18.18
N HIS A 131 -6.03 -6.08 -18.95
CA HIS A 131 -4.96 -7.08 -18.92
C HIS A 131 -4.68 -7.61 -20.32
N ASN A 132 -3.47 -8.14 -20.54
CA ASN A 132 -3.22 -8.93 -21.76
C ASN A 132 -3.74 -10.37 -21.57
N ASP A 133 -3.75 -11.18 -22.65
CA ASP A 133 -4.40 -12.48 -22.64
C ASP A 133 -3.86 -13.46 -21.59
N ASP A 134 -2.60 -13.37 -21.24
CA ASP A 134 -1.93 -14.24 -20.27
C ASP A 134 -1.78 -13.61 -18.88
N PHE A 135 -2.40 -12.45 -18.64
CA PHE A 135 -2.33 -11.68 -17.37
C PHE A 135 -0.92 -11.29 -16.92
N ARG A 136 0.07 -11.37 -17.81
CA ARG A 136 1.43 -10.89 -17.51
C ARG A 136 1.55 -9.38 -17.49
N LYS A 137 0.59 -8.69 -18.08
CA LYS A 137 0.48 -7.24 -18.05
C LYS A 137 -0.92 -6.87 -17.60
N THR A 138 -0.99 -6.12 -16.53
CA THR A 138 -2.24 -5.62 -15.97
C THR A 138 -2.12 -4.13 -15.73
N PHE A 139 -3.21 -3.43 -15.89
CA PHE A 139 -3.31 -2.02 -15.58
C PHE A 139 -4.71 -1.71 -15.05
N THR A 140 -4.79 -0.94 -13.97
CA THR A 140 -6.04 -0.45 -13.42
C THR A 140 -5.93 1.05 -13.23
N PHE A 141 -6.98 1.78 -13.58
CA PHE A 141 -7.13 3.19 -13.28
C PHE A 141 -8.43 3.41 -12.52
N GLN A 142 -8.36 4.17 -11.42
CA GLN A 142 -9.48 4.42 -10.53
C GLN A 142 -9.68 5.94 -10.37
N ALA A 143 -10.96 6.34 -10.30
CA ALA A 143 -11.35 7.71 -9.98
C ALA A 143 -12.34 7.66 -8.80
N LEU A 144 -11.86 8.01 -7.61
CA LEU A 144 -12.52 7.69 -6.36
C LEU A 144 -12.95 8.94 -5.59
N TYR A 145 -14.17 8.91 -5.08
CA TYR A 145 -14.54 9.72 -3.94
C TYR A 145 -13.85 9.17 -2.70
N LYS A 146 -13.15 10.02 -1.96
CA LYS A 146 -12.45 9.67 -0.72
C LYS A 146 -13.10 10.39 0.44
N HIS A 147 -13.58 9.65 1.42
CA HIS A 147 -14.11 10.21 2.66
C HIS A 147 -13.14 9.94 3.80
N MET A 148 -12.50 11.00 4.28
CA MET A 148 -11.65 10.94 5.46
C MET A 148 -12.55 10.91 6.70
N LEU A 149 -12.42 9.86 7.53
CA LEU A 149 -13.17 9.73 8.77
C LEU A 149 -12.60 10.67 9.84
N LYS A 150 -13.43 11.07 10.80
CA LYS A 150 -12.95 11.86 11.94
C LYS A 150 -11.93 11.06 12.75
N GLY A 151 -10.78 11.65 13.01
CA GLY A 151 -9.71 11.01 13.78
C GLY A 151 -8.52 11.95 14.00
N ASN A 152 -7.71 11.67 15.02
CA ASN A 152 -6.48 12.41 15.32
C ASN A 152 -6.64 13.93 15.42
N GLY A 153 -7.79 14.40 15.95
CA GLY A 153 -8.08 15.84 16.06
C GLY A 153 -8.46 16.51 14.74
N VAL A 154 -8.69 15.73 13.67
CA VAL A 154 -9.17 16.20 12.37
C VAL A 154 -10.64 15.81 12.20
N ASP A 155 -11.45 16.76 11.75
CA ASP A 155 -12.83 16.46 11.38
C ASP A 155 -12.88 15.64 10.08
N GLY A 156 -13.91 14.81 9.97
CA GLY A 156 -14.17 14.08 8.73
C GLY A 156 -14.44 15.04 7.57
N HIS A 157 -13.92 14.72 6.40
CA HIS A 157 -14.10 15.56 5.22
C HIS A 157 -14.08 14.75 3.93
N ALA A 158 -14.73 15.31 2.92
CA ALA A 158 -14.74 14.78 1.57
C ALA A 158 -13.46 15.15 0.83
N SER A 159 -12.98 14.23 0.00
CA SER A 159 -11.85 14.39 -0.88
C SER A 159 -12.05 13.57 -2.14
N PHE A 160 -11.04 13.53 -2.99
CA PHE A 160 -10.95 12.63 -4.14
C PHE A 160 -9.58 11.95 -4.15
N GLN A 161 -9.51 10.82 -4.84
CA GLN A 161 -8.27 10.14 -5.15
C GLN A 161 -8.34 9.57 -6.57
N THR A 162 -7.24 9.67 -7.30
CA THR A 162 -7.03 8.87 -8.51
C THR A 162 -5.88 7.90 -8.25
N THR A 163 -6.07 6.66 -8.64
CA THR A 163 -5.09 5.58 -8.46
C THR A 163 -4.81 4.92 -9.80
N ALA A 164 -3.55 4.74 -10.13
CA ALA A 164 -3.10 3.88 -11.21
C ALA A 164 -2.33 2.70 -10.62
N VAL A 165 -2.69 1.47 -11.00
CA VAL A 165 -2.00 0.24 -10.55
C VAL A 165 -1.51 -0.52 -11.77
N TRP A 166 -0.29 -1.04 -11.71
CA TRP A 166 0.28 -1.82 -12.80
C TRP A 166 1.01 -3.07 -12.32
N GLY A 167 1.04 -4.08 -13.18
CA GLY A 167 1.83 -5.28 -13.01
C GLY A 167 2.34 -5.75 -14.37
N ILE A 168 3.65 -5.92 -14.52
CA ILE A 168 4.29 -6.34 -15.77
C ILE A 168 5.32 -7.42 -15.43
N THR A 169 5.05 -8.65 -15.88
CA THR A 169 5.99 -9.77 -15.76
C THR A 169 6.63 -10.02 -17.12
N PHE A 170 7.94 -10.11 -17.19
CA PHE A 170 8.72 -10.18 -18.43
C PHE A 170 10.01 -11.01 -18.26
N ALA A 171 10.82 -11.08 -19.31
CA ALA A 171 12.06 -11.87 -19.35
C ALA A 171 11.82 -13.33 -18.94
N ASN A 172 10.80 -13.98 -19.53
CA ASN A 172 10.41 -15.35 -19.23
C ASN A 172 10.15 -15.56 -17.71
N ASP A 173 9.32 -14.69 -17.14
CA ASP A 173 8.93 -14.63 -15.74
C ASP A 173 10.06 -14.35 -14.73
N LEU A 174 11.26 -14.02 -15.23
CA LEU A 174 12.38 -13.68 -14.37
C LEU A 174 12.18 -12.35 -13.66
N CYS A 175 11.56 -11.38 -14.33
CA CYS A 175 11.38 -10.03 -13.80
C CYS A 175 9.90 -9.68 -13.66
N THR A 176 9.56 -8.98 -12.59
CA THR A 176 8.25 -8.34 -12.40
C THR A 176 8.47 -6.89 -12.04
N PHE A 177 7.81 -5.98 -12.77
CA PHE A 177 7.68 -4.57 -12.44
C PHE A 177 6.23 -4.30 -12.08
N SER A 178 5.97 -3.88 -10.85
CA SER A 178 4.62 -3.64 -10.33
C SER A 178 4.61 -2.36 -9.50
N GLY A 179 3.43 -1.93 -9.09
CA GLY A 179 3.28 -0.79 -8.20
C GLY A 179 2.00 -0.03 -8.43
N PHE A 180 1.90 1.08 -7.73
CA PHE A 180 0.79 2.01 -7.86
C PHE A 180 1.26 3.46 -7.88
N ALA A 181 0.35 4.35 -8.26
CA ALA A 181 0.52 5.81 -8.14
C ALA A 181 -0.81 6.44 -7.76
N ASP A 182 -0.79 7.15 -6.65
CA ASP A 182 -1.93 7.85 -6.07
C ASP A 182 -1.75 9.36 -6.12
N LEU A 183 -2.84 10.02 -6.42
CA LEU A 183 -2.97 11.48 -6.31
C LEU A 183 -4.27 11.80 -5.59
N TRP A 184 -4.18 12.45 -4.43
CA TRP A 184 -5.35 12.85 -3.66
C TRP A 184 -5.18 14.27 -3.08
N TYR A 185 -6.30 14.84 -2.65
CA TYR A 185 -6.28 16.08 -1.91
C TYR A 185 -6.45 15.80 -0.42
N ALA A 186 -5.58 16.34 0.42
CA ALA A 186 -5.70 16.24 1.85
C ALA A 186 -5.79 17.59 2.52
N GLN A 187 -6.52 17.60 3.62
CA GLN A 187 -6.59 18.73 4.54
C GLN A 187 -5.78 18.35 5.79
N THR A 188 -4.74 19.10 6.04
CA THR A 188 -3.89 18.87 7.21
C THR A 188 -4.39 19.67 8.41
N PRO A 189 -4.41 19.09 9.62
CA PRO A 189 -4.81 19.83 10.81
C PRO A 189 -3.89 20.98 11.11
N LYS A 190 -4.45 22.14 11.44
CA LYS A 190 -3.72 23.34 11.86
C LYS A 190 -2.74 23.11 13.00
N ASN A 191 -2.95 22.06 13.80
CA ASN A 191 -2.25 21.82 15.04
C ASN A 191 -1.01 20.92 14.91
N VAL A 192 -0.86 20.22 13.81
CA VAL A 192 0.22 19.24 13.62
C VAL A 192 1.54 19.95 13.30
N TYR A 193 1.49 21.17 12.75
CA TYR A 193 2.65 21.99 12.41
C TYR A 193 2.84 23.18 13.33
N LYS A 194 2.65 23.02 14.63
CA LYS A 194 2.81 24.08 15.63
C LYS A 194 4.16 24.82 15.63
N GLY A 195 5.13 24.34 14.90
CA GLY A 195 6.44 24.99 14.83
C GLY A 195 6.60 26.02 13.74
N LYS A 196 5.80 26.00 12.70
CA LYS A 196 5.87 26.96 11.60
C LYS A 196 4.53 27.13 10.91
N GLN A 197 4.00 28.33 11.11
CA GLN A 197 2.97 28.90 10.27
C GLN A 197 1.80 27.94 10.14
N GLY A 198 0.84 28.10 11.00
CA GLY A 198 -0.50 27.56 10.85
C GLY A 198 -1.11 27.71 9.46
N SER A 199 -0.33 27.46 8.44
CA SER A 199 -0.79 27.26 7.10
C SER A 199 -1.50 25.92 7.13
N ASP A 200 -2.81 25.96 6.96
CA ASP A 200 -3.56 24.86 6.41
C ASP A 200 -2.82 24.43 5.15
N GLN A 201 -1.89 23.50 5.26
CA GLN A 201 -1.29 22.91 4.08
C GLN A 201 -2.31 21.96 3.48
N ARG A 202 -3.29 22.55 2.84
CA ARG A 202 -4.19 21.84 1.95
C ARG A 202 -3.46 21.72 0.64
N GLY A 203 -3.38 20.55 0.13
CA GLY A 203 -2.70 20.33 -1.13
C GLY A 203 -2.93 18.97 -1.71
N LEU A 204 -2.53 18.86 -2.94
CA LEU A 204 -2.40 17.58 -3.60
C LEU A 204 -1.24 16.82 -2.96
N ILE A 205 -1.51 15.58 -2.63
CA ILE A 205 -0.51 14.60 -2.20
C ILE A 205 -0.33 13.62 -3.34
N PHE A 206 0.91 13.35 -3.67
CA PHE A 206 1.30 12.32 -4.61
C PHE A 206 2.12 11.26 -3.88
N LEU A 207 1.79 10.00 -4.13
CA LEU A 207 2.52 8.83 -3.65
C LEU A 207 2.60 7.80 -4.77
N THR A 208 3.77 7.23 -4.99
CA THR A 208 3.92 6.08 -5.87
C THR A 208 4.96 5.12 -5.31
N GLU A 209 4.69 3.83 -5.44
CA GLU A 209 5.57 2.76 -4.97
C GLU A 209 5.85 1.76 -6.09
N PRO A 210 6.69 2.13 -7.09
CA PRO A 210 7.17 1.17 -8.05
C PRO A 210 8.05 0.13 -7.39
N GLN A 211 7.77 -1.13 -7.71
CA GLN A 211 8.49 -2.31 -7.23
C GLN A 211 9.15 -3.03 -8.41
N PHE A 212 10.36 -3.49 -8.20
CA PHE A 212 11.07 -4.32 -9.15
C PHE A 212 11.54 -5.62 -8.48
N TRP A 213 11.14 -6.77 -9.04
CA TRP A 213 11.38 -8.08 -8.47
C TRP A 213 12.12 -9.00 -9.45
N PHE A 214 13.16 -9.67 -8.97
CA PHE A 214 13.76 -10.83 -9.61
C PHE A 214 13.19 -12.11 -8.98
N ASN A 215 12.50 -12.91 -9.78
CA ASN A 215 11.88 -14.17 -9.39
C ASN A 215 12.93 -15.29 -9.47
N ILE A 216 13.58 -15.60 -8.35
CA ILE A 216 14.76 -16.47 -8.31
C ILE A 216 14.44 -17.94 -8.12
N VAL A 217 13.36 -18.27 -7.42
CA VAL A 217 12.93 -19.65 -7.19
C VAL A 217 11.50 -19.81 -7.68
N ASN A 218 11.22 -20.93 -8.39
CA ASN A 218 9.89 -21.24 -8.93
C ASN A 218 9.26 -20.11 -9.74
N ARG A 219 10.05 -19.43 -10.55
CA ARG A 219 9.65 -18.18 -11.25
C ARG A 219 8.39 -18.32 -12.12
N HIS A 220 8.11 -19.52 -12.62
CA HIS A 220 6.93 -19.82 -13.46
C HIS A 220 5.70 -20.25 -12.65
N SER A 221 5.82 -20.34 -11.33
CA SER A 221 4.73 -20.73 -10.44
C SER A 221 4.08 -19.51 -9.80
N ALA A 222 2.78 -19.61 -9.57
CA ALA A 222 2.07 -18.64 -8.74
C ALA A 222 2.41 -18.82 -7.25
N ASN A 223 2.70 -20.05 -6.83
CA ASN A 223 2.92 -20.44 -5.43
C ASN A 223 4.38 -20.86 -5.20
N ASN A 224 4.84 -20.70 -3.96
CA ASN A 224 6.21 -21.02 -3.53
C ASN A 224 7.29 -20.31 -4.35
N LYS A 225 6.95 -19.15 -4.91
CA LYS A 225 7.88 -18.30 -5.65
C LYS A 225 8.62 -17.39 -4.68
N LEU A 226 9.95 -17.43 -4.72
CA LEU A 226 10.80 -16.51 -3.99
C LEU A 226 11.39 -15.48 -4.93
N SER A 227 11.30 -14.23 -4.53
CA SER A 227 11.82 -13.07 -5.29
C SER A 227 12.66 -12.17 -4.38
N ILE A 228 13.68 -11.56 -4.96
CA ILE A 228 14.43 -10.47 -4.35
C ILE A 228 14.17 -9.20 -5.14
N GLY A 229 14.06 -8.07 -4.48
CA GLY A 229 13.71 -6.84 -5.19
C GLY A 229 13.90 -5.58 -4.39
N THR A 230 13.29 -4.54 -4.90
CA THR A 230 13.29 -3.19 -4.32
C THR A 230 11.92 -2.57 -4.53
N GLU A 231 11.53 -1.74 -3.59
CA GLU A 231 10.40 -0.84 -3.69
C GLU A 231 10.89 0.58 -3.46
N TRP A 232 10.35 1.53 -4.20
CA TRP A 232 10.73 2.93 -4.11
C TRP A 232 9.49 3.76 -3.74
N GLU A 233 9.34 4.11 -2.47
CA GLU A 233 8.35 5.10 -2.09
C GLU A 233 8.83 6.48 -2.58
N LEU A 234 8.15 6.99 -3.60
CA LEU A 234 8.35 8.34 -4.15
C LEU A 234 7.12 9.17 -3.80
N SER A 235 7.30 10.24 -3.04
CA SER A 235 6.17 11.00 -2.56
C SER A 235 6.40 12.50 -2.62
N ASN A 236 5.30 13.25 -2.76
CA ASN A 236 5.29 14.69 -2.62
C ASN A 236 4.16 15.10 -1.67
N ASN A 237 4.49 15.92 -0.68
CA ASN A 237 3.58 16.35 0.40
C ASN A 237 3.01 15.21 1.27
N PHE A 238 3.53 14.00 1.18
CA PHE A 238 3.06 12.83 1.93
C PHE A 238 3.84 12.62 3.23
N VAL A 239 5.18 12.62 3.15
CA VAL A 239 6.03 12.41 4.31
C VAL A 239 6.07 13.67 5.16
N TRP A 240 5.74 13.51 6.43
CA TRP A 240 5.82 14.55 7.43
C TRP A 240 7.28 14.77 7.83
N TYR A 241 7.77 15.96 7.68
CA TYR A 241 9.14 16.32 8.03
C TYR A 241 9.15 17.48 9.02
N ASN A 242 10.20 17.55 9.79
CA ASN A 242 10.44 18.71 10.61
C ASN A 242 10.80 19.90 9.71
N ALA A 243 9.84 20.79 9.49
CA ALA A 243 10.00 21.97 8.65
C ALA A 243 11.15 22.90 9.10
N ALA A 244 11.65 22.74 10.31
CA ALA A 244 12.84 23.45 10.79
C ALA A 244 14.13 22.87 10.19
N LYS A 245 14.14 21.60 9.82
CA LYS A 245 15.31 20.88 9.31
C LYS A 245 15.30 20.68 7.80
N SER A 246 14.12 20.53 7.18
CA SER A 246 13.99 20.32 5.75
C SER A 246 12.95 21.26 5.14
N LYS A 247 13.23 21.73 3.92
CA LYS A 247 12.30 22.50 3.08
C LYS A 247 11.76 21.66 1.91
N ARG A 248 12.10 20.38 1.85
CA ARG A 248 11.71 19.50 0.74
C ARG A 248 10.29 19.00 0.94
N SER A 249 9.52 18.95 -0.11
CA SER A 249 8.21 18.29 -0.18
C SER A 249 8.29 16.90 -0.84
N PHE A 250 9.34 16.67 -1.61
CA PHE A 250 9.56 15.42 -2.32
C PHE A 250 10.54 14.52 -1.54
N TYR A 251 10.15 13.25 -1.40
CA TYR A 251 10.95 12.21 -0.76
C TYR A 251 11.06 10.99 -1.66
N TRP A 252 12.21 10.34 -1.59
CA TRP A 252 12.50 9.05 -2.18
C TRP A 252 13.04 8.12 -1.10
N ASN A 253 12.29 7.07 -0.79
CA ASN A 253 12.63 6.08 0.22
C ASN A 253 12.73 4.71 -0.44
N PRO A 254 13.90 4.30 -0.90
CA PRO A 254 14.10 2.97 -1.47
C PRO A 254 14.21 1.90 -0.38
N THR A 255 13.77 0.69 -0.71
CA THR A 255 13.95 -0.50 0.12
C THR A 255 14.72 -1.58 -0.63
N ILE A 256 15.31 -2.52 0.11
CA ILE A 256 15.70 -3.83 -0.40
C ILE A 256 14.75 -4.84 0.22
N ALA A 257 14.23 -5.77 -0.57
CA ALA A 257 13.16 -6.64 -0.11
C ALA A 257 13.30 -8.09 -0.60
N LEU A 258 12.73 -8.99 0.21
CA LEU A 258 12.44 -10.38 -0.15
C LEU A 258 10.93 -10.55 -0.22
N LYS A 259 10.43 -11.29 -1.21
CA LYS A 259 9.01 -11.63 -1.38
C LYS A 259 8.85 -13.13 -1.59
N TRP A 260 7.98 -13.72 -0.79
CA TRP A 260 7.58 -15.10 -0.91
C TRP A 260 6.08 -15.17 -1.23
N SER A 261 5.76 -15.70 -2.43
CA SER A 261 4.37 -15.98 -2.85
C SER A 261 4.02 -17.40 -2.42
N ILE A 262 2.92 -17.55 -1.69
CA ILE A 262 2.44 -18.79 -1.05
C ILE A 262 1.37 -19.45 -1.92
#